data_dd066338b28c78b00e0f6678f7818f23
#
_entry.id   dd066338b28c78b00e0f6678f7818f23
#
_cell.length_a   1.000
_cell.length_b   1.000
_cell.length_c   1.000
_cell.angle_alpha   90.00
_cell.angle_beta   90.00
_cell.angle_gamma   90.00
#
_symmetry.space_group_name_H-M   'P 1'
#
loop_
_entity.id
_entity.type
_entity.pdbx_description
1 polymer ?
#
loop_
_entity_poly.entity_id
_entity_poly.type
_entity_poly.pdbx_seq_one_letter_code
_entity_poly.pdbx_strand_id
1 'polypeptide(L)'
;MPKNFFYPLLENPYRKKDLSKAIEVIKTGKLTIGKHTKNFEKKFTKKIKTKFSLMVNSGSSANLLALQCLINPYRKKRLKRGDSVLIPTVCWSTSLWPIIQSGLKPVFVDIDPV
;
A
#
# COMPACT_ATOMS: atom_id res chain seq x y z
N MET A 1 -31.67 -24.96 -10.48
CA MET A 1 -30.26 -25.15 -10.05
C MET A 1 -29.77 -23.82 -9.47
N PRO A 2 -29.16 -23.77 -8.29
CA PRO A 2 -28.59 -22.52 -7.82
C PRO A 2 -27.49 -22.10 -8.80
N LYS A 3 -27.57 -20.86 -9.29
CA LYS A 3 -26.48 -20.28 -10.07
C LYS A 3 -25.23 -20.35 -9.19
N ASN A 4 -24.17 -21.02 -9.66
CA ASN A 4 -22.89 -21.04 -8.96
C ASN A 4 -22.47 -19.58 -8.75
N PHE A 5 -22.57 -19.12 -7.53
CA PHE A 5 -22.19 -17.77 -7.19
C PHE A 5 -20.66 -17.75 -7.12
N PHE A 6 -20.04 -17.12 -8.09
CA PHE A 6 -18.60 -16.97 -8.16
C PHE A 6 -18.23 -15.59 -7.59
N TYR A 7 -17.44 -15.58 -6.55
CA TYR A 7 -16.83 -14.37 -6.00
C TYR A 7 -15.44 -14.20 -6.61
N PRO A 8 -15.27 -13.38 -7.64
CA PRO A 8 -13.94 -13.13 -8.19
C PRO A 8 -13.12 -12.34 -7.18
N LEU A 9 -11.84 -12.66 -7.09
CA LEU A 9 -10.89 -11.91 -6.26
C LEU A 9 -10.80 -10.44 -6.69
N LEU A 10 -11.01 -10.17 -7.96
CA LEU A 10 -11.01 -8.84 -8.56
C LEU A 10 -11.99 -8.82 -9.74
N GLU A 11 -12.94 -7.90 -9.71
CA GLU A 11 -13.67 -7.50 -10.91
C GLU A 11 -12.80 -6.51 -11.71
N ASN A 12 -12.98 -6.46 -13.03
CA ASN A 12 -12.17 -5.60 -13.90
C ASN A 12 -12.33 -4.11 -13.51
N PRO A 13 -11.36 -3.53 -12.76
CA PRO A 13 -11.47 -2.18 -12.23
C PRO A 13 -11.08 -1.10 -13.24
N TYR A 14 -10.56 -1.51 -14.41
CA TYR A 14 -9.99 -0.59 -15.39
C TYR A 14 -11.00 -0.21 -16.45
N ARG A 15 -11.28 1.08 -16.57
CA ARG A 15 -12.11 1.63 -17.65
C ARG A 15 -11.26 1.81 -18.91
N LYS A 16 -11.89 1.83 -20.08
CA LYS A 16 -11.20 2.06 -21.37
C LYS A 16 -10.29 3.29 -21.34
N LYS A 17 -10.72 4.39 -20.71
CA LYS A 17 -9.90 5.62 -20.57
C LYS A 17 -8.67 5.43 -19.71
N ASP A 18 -8.72 4.54 -18.72
CA ASP A 18 -7.57 4.28 -17.83
C ASP A 18 -6.50 3.49 -18.61
N LEU A 19 -6.92 2.52 -19.40
CA LEU A 19 -6.05 1.78 -20.32
C LEU A 19 -5.43 2.67 -21.40
N SER A 20 -6.23 3.57 -22.00
CA SER A 20 -5.72 4.53 -22.98
C SER A 20 -4.63 5.41 -22.40
N LYS A 21 -4.79 5.87 -21.15
CA LYS A 21 -3.76 6.65 -20.46
C LYS A 21 -2.48 5.86 -20.19
N ALA A 22 -2.60 4.59 -19.81
CA ALA A 22 -1.43 3.72 -19.64
C ALA A 22 -0.67 3.55 -20.97
N ILE A 23 -1.39 3.33 -22.07
CA ILE A 23 -0.79 3.24 -23.42
C ILE A 23 -0.07 4.53 -23.82
N GLU A 24 -0.68 5.69 -23.56
CA GLU A 24 -0.04 6.99 -23.82
C GLU A 24 1.31 7.10 -23.07
N VAL A 25 1.34 6.73 -21.79
CA VAL A 25 2.57 6.77 -20.99
C VAL A 25 3.63 5.81 -21.55
N ILE A 26 3.24 4.59 -21.89
CA ILE A 26 4.16 3.60 -22.49
C ILE A 26 4.78 4.16 -23.80
N LYS A 27 3.98 4.78 -24.67
CA LYS A 27 4.45 5.38 -25.92
C LYS A 27 5.48 6.51 -25.71
N THR A 28 5.49 7.17 -24.54
CA THR A 28 6.49 8.20 -24.25
C THR A 28 7.89 7.63 -23.94
N GLY A 29 8.00 6.34 -23.65
CA GLY A 29 9.23 5.70 -23.18
C GLY A 29 9.67 6.14 -21.77
N LYS A 30 8.95 7.07 -21.11
CA LYS A 30 9.27 7.57 -19.77
C LYS A 30 8.49 6.80 -18.72
N LEU A 31 8.97 5.61 -18.36
CA LEU A 31 8.28 4.65 -17.49
C LEU A 31 8.68 4.75 -16.02
N THR A 32 9.59 5.66 -15.67
CA THR A 32 9.98 5.93 -14.27
C THR A 32 9.16 7.06 -13.68
N ILE A 33 9.60 7.61 -12.52
CA ILE A 33 8.92 8.72 -11.85
C ILE A 33 8.75 9.92 -12.77
N GLY A 34 7.54 10.10 -13.30
CA GLY A 34 7.22 11.11 -14.29
C GLY A 34 6.13 12.09 -13.83
N LYS A 35 5.62 12.87 -14.78
CA LYS A 35 4.57 13.88 -14.57
C LYS A 35 3.32 13.29 -13.94
N HIS A 36 2.90 12.09 -14.34
CA HIS A 36 1.68 11.45 -13.82
C HIS A 36 1.83 11.07 -12.35
N THR A 37 2.98 10.50 -11.96
CA THR A 37 3.31 10.18 -10.55
C THR A 37 3.27 11.45 -9.69
N LYS A 38 4.00 12.50 -10.09
CA LYS A 38 4.01 13.77 -9.36
C LYS A 38 2.62 14.40 -9.20
N ASN A 39 1.82 14.34 -10.26
CA ASN A 39 0.45 14.86 -10.21
C ASN A 39 -0.45 14.03 -9.29
N PHE A 40 -0.28 12.70 -9.28
CA PHE A 40 -1.00 11.82 -8.37
C PHE A 40 -0.63 12.15 -6.92
N GLU A 41 0.65 12.18 -6.59
CA GLU A 41 1.14 12.51 -5.24
C GLU A 41 0.58 13.85 -4.75
N LYS A 42 0.62 14.89 -5.59
CA LYS A 42 0.07 16.21 -5.27
C LYS A 42 -1.45 16.16 -4.98
N LYS A 43 -2.22 15.47 -5.82
CA LYS A 43 -3.68 15.35 -5.64
C LYS A 43 -4.02 14.53 -4.40
N PHE A 44 -3.30 13.43 -4.19
CA PHE A 44 -3.49 12.55 -3.04
C PHE A 44 -3.16 13.28 -1.73
N THR A 45 -2.01 13.94 -1.67
CA THR A 45 -1.60 14.82 -0.56
C THR A 45 -2.70 15.81 -0.17
N LYS A 46 -3.28 16.50 -1.19
CA LYS A 46 -4.38 17.44 -0.96
C LYS A 46 -5.64 16.75 -0.40
N LYS A 47 -5.99 15.58 -0.95
CA LYS A 47 -7.20 14.85 -0.54
C LYS A 47 -7.13 14.34 0.88
N ILE A 48 -5.99 13.77 1.31
CA ILE A 48 -5.81 13.21 2.65
C ILE A 48 -5.23 14.22 3.65
N LYS A 49 -5.04 15.49 3.24
CA LYS A 49 -4.54 16.59 4.07
C LYS A 49 -3.21 16.30 4.76
N THR A 50 -2.29 15.64 4.06
CA THR A 50 -0.91 15.41 4.53
C THR A 50 0.04 16.42 3.93
N LYS A 51 1.30 16.48 4.42
CA LYS A 51 2.34 17.34 3.83
C LYS A 51 2.95 16.72 2.58
N PHE A 52 3.10 15.42 2.58
CA PHE A 52 3.76 14.66 1.51
C PHE A 52 3.03 13.37 1.26
N SER A 53 3.14 12.87 0.05
CA SER A 53 2.75 11.53 -0.37
C SER A 53 3.79 10.99 -1.31
N LEU A 54 4.04 9.70 -1.25
CA LEU A 54 5.01 9.03 -2.10
C LEU A 54 4.31 7.86 -2.80
N MET A 55 4.39 7.84 -4.12
CA MET A 55 3.90 6.74 -4.92
C MET A 55 4.91 5.60 -4.90
N VAL A 56 4.43 4.39 -4.67
CA VAL A 56 5.20 3.14 -4.74
C VAL A 56 4.53 2.17 -5.70
N ASN A 57 5.21 1.09 -6.05
CA ASN A 57 4.75 0.13 -7.05
C ASN A 57 3.62 -0.79 -6.55
N SER A 58 3.44 -0.93 -5.24
CA SER A 58 2.40 -1.81 -4.66
C SER A 58 2.05 -1.41 -3.23
N GLY A 59 0.90 -1.88 -2.73
CA GLY A 59 0.51 -1.76 -1.33
C GLY A 59 1.49 -2.47 -0.40
N SER A 60 2.05 -3.60 -0.82
CA SER A 60 3.09 -4.33 -0.08
C SER A 60 4.33 -3.47 0.17
N SER A 61 4.80 -2.79 -0.87
CA SER A 61 5.92 -1.84 -0.75
C SER A 61 5.56 -0.62 0.10
N ALA A 62 4.31 -0.17 0.04
CA ALA A 62 3.83 0.91 0.89
C ALA A 62 3.87 0.54 2.37
N ASN A 63 3.39 -0.66 2.73
CA ASN A 63 3.42 -1.17 4.10
C ASN A 63 4.86 -1.29 4.62
N LEU A 64 5.76 -1.87 3.82
CA LEU A 64 7.17 -1.98 4.20
C LEU A 64 7.80 -0.60 4.40
N LEU A 65 7.61 0.31 3.46
CA LEU A 65 8.16 1.66 3.54
C LEU A 65 7.63 2.43 4.76
N ALA A 66 6.34 2.29 5.07
CA ALA A 66 5.74 2.91 6.26
C ALA A 66 6.42 2.45 7.55
N LEU A 67 6.64 1.14 7.72
CA LEU A 67 7.33 0.61 8.89
C LEU A 67 8.81 1.00 8.90
N GLN A 68 9.49 1.00 7.76
CA GLN A 68 10.88 1.48 7.67
C GLN A 68 11.00 2.96 8.08
N CYS A 69 9.99 3.78 7.73
CA CYS A 69 9.94 5.16 8.23
C CYS A 69 9.78 5.23 9.76
N LEU A 70 9.01 4.32 10.37
CA LEU A 70 8.80 4.31 11.82
C LEU A 70 10.03 3.85 12.62
N ILE A 71 10.85 2.96 12.07
CA ILE A 71 12.11 2.50 12.70
C ILE A 71 13.31 3.37 12.32
N ASN A 72 13.14 4.36 11.45
CA ASN A 72 14.23 5.18 10.95
C ASN A 72 15.03 5.83 12.10
N PRO A 73 16.36 5.66 12.15
CA PRO A 73 17.21 6.16 13.23
C PRO A 73 17.17 7.69 13.40
N TYR A 74 16.86 8.43 12.34
CA TYR A 74 16.74 9.89 12.40
C TYR A 74 15.43 10.41 13.03
N ARG A 75 14.46 9.51 13.33
CA ARG A 75 13.25 9.91 14.08
C ARG A 75 13.54 10.02 15.56
N LYS A 76 13.13 11.14 16.17
CA LYS A 76 13.22 11.33 17.63
C LYS A 76 12.41 10.29 18.40
N LYS A 77 11.18 9.98 17.94
CA LYS A 77 10.31 8.93 18.49
C LYS A 77 10.18 7.82 17.45
N ARG A 78 11.09 6.85 17.48
CA ARG A 78 11.10 5.70 16.57
C ARG A 78 10.74 4.41 17.29
N LEU A 79 10.21 3.47 16.55
CA LEU A 79 10.11 2.10 17.00
C LEU A 79 11.50 1.46 17.05
N LYS A 80 11.68 0.56 18.01
CA LYS A 80 12.91 -0.20 18.21
C LYS A 80 12.68 -1.66 17.88
N ARG A 81 13.75 -2.39 17.60
CA ARG A 81 13.68 -3.84 17.42
C ARG A 81 13.01 -4.49 18.64
N GLY A 82 12.01 -5.34 18.38
CA GLY A 82 11.22 -6.02 19.41
C GLY A 82 9.98 -5.26 19.87
N ASP A 83 9.79 -4.00 19.48
CA ASP A 83 8.52 -3.29 19.76
C ASP A 83 7.35 -3.99 19.10
N SER A 84 6.20 -3.97 19.75
CA SER A 84 4.99 -4.65 19.32
C SER A 84 4.17 -3.82 18.32
N VAL A 85 3.62 -4.50 17.31
CA VAL A 85 2.71 -3.92 16.33
C VAL A 85 1.44 -4.77 16.27
N LEU A 86 0.29 -4.14 16.51
CA LEU A 86 -1.00 -4.81 16.41
C LEU A 86 -1.33 -5.06 14.95
N ILE A 87 -1.84 -6.26 14.66
CA ILE A 87 -2.23 -6.68 13.32
C ILE A 87 -3.48 -7.56 13.41
N PRO A 88 -4.50 -7.38 12.55
CA PRO A 88 -5.63 -8.28 12.50
C PRO A 88 -5.21 -9.72 12.17
N THR A 89 -5.81 -10.71 12.82
CA THR A 89 -5.55 -12.14 12.54
C THR A 89 -5.89 -12.50 11.10
N VAL A 90 -6.99 -11.93 10.58
CA VAL A 90 -7.37 -12.09 9.16
C VAL A 90 -6.90 -10.88 8.37
N CYS A 91 -5.80 -11.02 7.68
CA CYS A 91 -5.25 -9.98 6.82
C CYS A 91 -4.44 -10.58 5.67
N TRP A 92 -4.10 -9.74 4.71
CA TRP A 92 -3.17 -10.14 3.65
C TRP A 92 -1.76 -10.31 4.22
N SER A 93 -1.05 -11.35 3.80
CA SER A 93 0.30 -11.68 4.31
C SER A 93 1.29 -10.52 4.23
N THR A 94 1.14 -9.63 3.24
CA THR A 94 1.97 -8.43 3.08
C THR A 94 1.71 -7.34 4.13
N SER A 95 0.74 -7.51 5.01
CA SER A 95 0.61 -6.69 6.23
C SER A 95 1.49 -7.22 7.35
N LEU A 96 1.72 -8.52 7.42
CA LEU A 96 2.53 -9.18 8.43
C LEU A 96 4.04 -9.10 8.14
N TRP A 97 4.46 -9.45 6.92
CA TRP A 97 5.88 -9.54 6.56
C TRP A 97 6.70 -8.29 6.88
N PRO A 98 6.22 -7.07 6.60
CA PRO A 98 6.97 -5.86 6.92
C PRO A 98 7.26 -5.69 8.41
N ILE A 99 6.38 -6.15 9.30
CA ILE A 99 6.59 -6.12 10.75
C ILE A 99 7.79 -6.98 11.10
N ILE A 100 7.81 -8.21 10.61
CA ILE A 100 8.90 -9.17 10.87
C ILE A 100 10.21 -8.68 10.24
N GLN A 101 10.17 -8.23 8.98
CA GLN A 101 11.34 -7.72 8.27
C GLN A 101 11.95 -6.49 8.94
N SER A 102 11.12 -5.68 9.59
CA SER A 102 11.58 -4.52 10.36
C SER A 102 12.11 -4.88 11.75
N GLY A 103 12.15 -6.16 12.11
CA GLY A 103 12.59 -6.65 13.42
C GLY A 103 11.61 -6.30 14.56
N LEU A 104 10.36 -5.98 14.21
CA LEU A 104 9.27 -5.71 15.13
C LEU A 104 8.52 -7.01 15.47
N LYS A 105 7.74 -6.99 16.54
CA LYS A 105 6.99 -8.15 17.04
C LYS A 105 5.51 -8.01 16.67
N PRO A 106 4.94 -8.88 15.81
CA PRO A 106 3.51 -8.86 15.53
C PRO A 106 2.72 -9.34 16.74
N VAL A 107 1.64 -8.66 17.06
CA VAL A 107 0.64 -9.04 18.05
C VAL A 107 -0.70 -9.13 17.33
N PHE A 108 -1.19 -10.36 17.18
CA PHE A 108 -2.43 -10.62 16.49
C PHE A 108 -3.63 -10.18 17.34
N VAL A 109 -4.55 -9.51 16.68
CA VAL A 109 -5.83 -9.09 17.28
C VAL A 109 -6.92 -9.81 16.51
N ASP A 110 -7.88 -10.35 17.25
CA ASP A 110 -9.03 -11.01 16.65
C ASP A 110 -9.92 -10.00 15.92
N ILE A 111 -10.75 -10.51 15.03
CA ILE A 111 -11.72 -9.73 14.29
C ILE A 111 -13.11 -10.05 14.80
N ASP A 112 -13.98 -9.05 14.82
CA ASP A 112 -15.39 -9.24 15.07
C ASP A 112 -16.05 -9.72 13.76
N PRO A 113 -16.70 -10.89 13.76
CA PRO A 113 -17.37 -11.42 12.58
C PRO A 113 -18.74 -10.77 12.29
N VAL A 114 -19.21 -9.81 13.12
CA VAL A 114 -20.52 -9.15 12.96
C VAL A 114 -20.41 -7.88 12.13
#